data_20927c6f9fba93b9049638a67da4fcbb
#
_entry.id   20927c6f9fba93b9049638a67da4fcbb
#
_cell.length_a   1.000
_cell.length_b   1.000
_cell.length_c   1.000
_cell.angle_alpha   90.00
_cell.angle_beta   90.00
_cell.angle_gamma   90.00
#
_symmetry.space_group_name_H-M   'P 1'
#
loop_
_entity.id
_entity.type
_entity.pdbx_description
1 polymer ?
#
loop_
_entity_poly.entity_id
_entity_poly.type
_entity_poly.pdbx_seq_one_letter_code
_entity_poly.pdbx_strand_id
1 'polypeptide(L)'
;MERVDVYLGLGSNEGDRDMNLLRALNLLDQAFGTHPERISRIVETPSWGFDGPPFLNFCVLYRLPSKGTPQEQALGILQQVKEVEKALGRKDEPLFDADGNRLYHNRPIDIDIRLFGVETIHTEELYVPHPLIAQRDFVLKPLLEISKPNVREAFPEIFA
;
A
#
# COMPACT_ATOMS: atom_id res chain seq x y z
N MET A 1 -22.54 3.49 -13.29
CA MET A 1 -21.21 2.86 -13.43
C MET A 1 -20.74 2.38 -12.08
N GLU A 2 -20.41 1.11 -11.99
CA GLU A 2 -19.87 0.54 -10.74
C GLU A 2 -18.47 1.05 -10.48
N ARG A 3 -18.17 1.22 -9.20
CA ARG A 3 -16.86 1.65 -8.73
C ARG A 3 -16.36 0.72 -7.64
N VAL A 4 -15.05 0.64 -7.51
CA VAL A 4 -14.39 -0.12 -6.46
C VAL A 4 -13.50 0.81 -5.63
N ASP A 5 -13.51 0.59 -4.32
CA ASP A 5 -12.67 1.32 -3.38
C ASP A 5 -11.36 0.56 -3.18
N VAL A 6 -10.25 1.20 -3.55
CA VAL A 6 -8.91 0.61 -3.42
C VAL A 6 -8.14 1.36 -2.35
N TYR A 7 -7.72 0.64 -1.33
CA TYR A 7 -6.95 1.20 -0.21
C TYR A 7 -5.48 0.87 -0.39
N LEU A 8 -4.65 1.91 -0.49
CA LEU A 8 -3.20 1.76 -0.65
C LEU A 8 -2.48 2.32 0.57
N GLY A 9 -1.45 1.61 1.01
CA GLY A 9 -0.51 2.13 2.01
C GLY A 9 0.75 2.61 1.34
N LEU A 10 1.24 3.79 1.71
CA LEU A 10 2.48 4.36 1.19
C LEU A 10 3.45 4.61 2.34
N GLY A 11 4.72 4.30 2.12
CA GLY A 11 5.76 4.52 3.11
C GLY A 11 7.09 4.89 2.49
N SER A 12 7.93 5.62 3.23
CA SER A 12 9.28 6.00 2.82
C SER A 12 10.17 6.14 4.05
N ASN A 13 11.39 5.58 3.98
CA ASN A 13 12.40 5.78 5.03
C ASN A 13 13.78 6.11 4.47
N GLU A 14 13.86 6.56 3.23
CA GLU A 14 15.13 6.86 2.55
C GLU A 14 15.02 8.16 1.77
N GLY A 15 16.06 8.98 1.85
CA GLY A 15 16.10 10.25 1.15
C GLY A 15 15.12 11.27 1.73
N ASP A 16 14.57 12.12 0.87
CA ASP A 16 13.53 13.08 1.25
C ASP A 16 12.18 12.37 1.31
N ARG A 17 11.84 11.89 2.49
CA ARG A 17 10.65 11.04 2.72
C ARG A 17 9.36 11.75 2.33
N ASP A 18 9.21 13.02 2.73
CA ASP A 18 8.00 13.80 2.41
C ASP A 18 7.84 13.98 0.91
N MET A 19 8.93 14.32 0.22
CA MET A 19 8.91 14.52 -1.22
C MET A 19 8.66 13.20 -1.96
N ASN A 20 9.24 12.10 -1.49
CA ASN A 20 9.02 10.78 -2.09
C ASN A 20 7.54 10.40 -2.02
N LEU A 21 6.89 10.64 -0.87
CA LEU A 21 5.46 10.35 -0.70
C LEU A 21 4.60 11.24 -1.59
N LEU A 22 4.92 12.52 -1.70
CA LEU A 22 4.18 13.45 -2.55
C LEU A 22 4.32 13.07 -4.03
N ARG A 23 5.53 12.73 -4.47
CA ARG A 23 5.77 12.30 -5.85
C ARG A 23 5.03 11.00 -6.17
N ALA A 24 5.03 10.06 -5.23
CA ALA A 24 4.30 8.80 -5.39
C ALA A 24 2.80 9.07 -5.56
N LEU A 25 2.24 9.92 -4.74
CA LEU A 25 0.82 10.28 -4.82
C LEU A 25 0.48 10.91 -6.17
N ASN A 26 1.32 11.83 -6.64
CA ASN A 26 1.13 12.47 -7.94
C ASN A 26 1.17 11.46 -9.09
N LEU A 27 2.11 10.51 -9.05
CA LEU A 27 2.22 9.48 -10.08
C LEU A 27 1.03 8.51 -10.04
N LEU A 28 0.54 8.17 -8.85
CA LEU A 28 -0.65 7.34 -8.71
C LEU A 28 -1.89 8.06 -9.25
N ASP A 29 -2.03 9.35 -8.95
CA ASP A 29 -3.14 10.16 -9.49
C ASP A 29 -3.14 10.15 -11.02
N GLN A 30 -1.96 10.28 -11.63
CA GLN A 30 -1.81 10.22 -13.08
C GLN A 30 -2.14 8.83 -13.63
N ALA A 31 -1.67 7.78 -12.97
CA ALA A 31 -1.91 6.41 -13.40
C ALA A 31 -3.40 6.04 -13.33
N PHE A 32 -4.10 6.50 -12.31
CA PHE A 32 -5.51 6.19 -12.10
C PHE A 32 -6.46 7.21 -12.73
N GLY A 33 -5.94 8.37 -13.15
CA GLY A 33 -6.76 9.42 -13.76
C GLY A 33 -7.69 10.14 -12.79
N THR A 34 -7.41 10.08 -11.50
CA THR A 34 -8.23 10.72 -10.47
C THR A 34 -7.39 10.97 -9.20
N HIS A 35 -7.92 11.81 -8.32
CA HIS A 35 -7.35 12.03 -6.99
C HIS A 35 -7.95 11.06 -5.98
N PRO A 36 -7.28 10.82 -4.83
CA PRO A 36 -7.86 10.01 -3.76
C PRO A 36 -9.14 10.62 -3.22
N GLU A 37 -10.08 9.77 -2.85
CA GLU A 37 -11.30 10.19 -2.15
C GLU A 37 -11.01 10.52 -0.68
N ARG A 38 -10.05 9.81 -0.08
CA ARG A 38 -9.64 10.00 1.31
C ARG A 38 -8.14 9.81 1.43
N ILE A 39 -7.52 10.59 2.32
CA ILE A 39 -6.10 10.51 2.67
C ILE A 39 -6.00 10.54 4.19
N SER A 40 -5.25 9.61 4.77
CA SER A 40 -5.00 9.58 6.20
C SER A 40 -3.92 10.60 6.58
N ARG A 41 -3.76 10.81 7.90
CA ARG A 41 -2.59 11.52 8.42
C ARG A 41 -1.34 10.69 8.16
N ILE A 42 -0.20 11.39 8.12
CA ILE A 42 1.12 10.75 8.04
C ILE A 42 1.54 10.37 9.45
N VAL A 43 2.00 9.14 9.65
CA VAL A 43 2.56 8.68 10.92
C VAL A 43 4.01 8.27 10.73
N GLU A 44 4.87 8.62 11.71
CA GLU A 44 6.25 8.20 11.71
C GLU A 44 6.42 7.00 12.63
N THR A 45 7.07 5.96 12.14
CA THR A 45 7.25 4.72 12.90
C THR A 45 8.68 4.19 12.73
N PRO A 46 9.21 3.46 13.74
CA PRO A 46 10.52 2.82 13.59
C PRO A 46 10.54 1.81 12.44
N SER A 47 11.72 1.57 11.88
CA SER A 47 11.90 0.53 10.87
C SER A 47 11.53 -0.83 11.44
N TRP A 48 10.87 -1.64 10.61
CA TRP A 48 10.44 -2.98 11.00
C TRP A 48 11.37 -4.03 10.38
N GLY A 49 11.93 -4.89 11.22
CA GLY A 49 12.75 -6.01 10.76
C GLY A 49 14.22 -5.68 10.48
N PHE A 50 14.66 -4.44 10.65
CA PHE A 50 16.05 -4.02 10.47
C PHE A 50 16.29 -2.69 11.19
N ASP A 51 17.57 -2.35 11.38
CA ASP A 51 17.98 -1.09 12.02
C ASP A 51 18.21 -0.04 10.94
N GLY A 52 17.30 0.90 10.84
CA GLY A 52 17.34 1.95 9.81
C GLY A 52 16.54 3.19 10.20
N PRO A 53 16.50 4.21 9.33
CA PRO A 53 15.70 5.41 9.58
C PRO A 53 14.21 5.09 9.74
N PRO A 54 13.48 5.89 10.53
CA PRO A 54 12.04 5.70 10.66
C PRO A 54 11.30 5.88 9.33
N PHE A 55 10.21 5.14 9.17
CA PHE A 55 9.30 5.31 8.05
C PHE A 55 8.31 6.44 8.31
N LEU A 56 7.98 7.18 7.26
CA LEU A 56 6.74 7.95 7.20
C LEU A 56 5.73 7.11 6.44
N ASN A 57 4.55 6.92 7.02
CA ASN A 57 3.49 6.08 6.44
C ASN A 57 2.17 6.83 6.40
N PHE A 58 1.39 6.59 5.35
CA PHE A 58 0.00 7.03 5.29
C PHE A 58 -0.80 6.10 4.37
N CYS A 59 -2.12 6.23 4.42
CA CYS A 59 -3.03 5.42 3.62
C CYS A 59 -3.92 6.32 2.76
N VAL A 60 -4.24 5.87 1.56
CA VAL A 60 -5.14 6.58 0.65
C VAL A 60 -6.23 5.64 0.15
N LEU A 61 -7.37 6.23 -0.16
CA LEU A 61 -8.50 5.53 -0.77
C LEU A 61 -8.77 6.12 -2.14
N TYR A 62 -8.57 5.30 -3.17
CA TYR A 62 -8.99 5.64 -4.53
C TYR A 62 -10.30 4.95 -4.85
N ARG A 63 -11.24 5.69 -5.40
CA ARG A 63 -12.48 5.13 -5.92
C ARG A 63 -12.40 5.08 -7.44
N LEU A 64 -12.28 3.86 -7.98
CA LEU A 64 -12.00 3.64 -9.39
C LEU A 64 -13.17 2.97 -10.10
N PRO A 65 -13.35 3.21 -11.41
CA PRO A 65 -14.33 2.44 -12.19
C PRO A 65 -13.97 0.96 -12.17
N SER A 66 -14.95 0.10 -11.96
CA SER A 66 -14.74 -1.35 -12.01
C SER A 66 -14.47 -1.80 -13.44
N LYS A 67 -13.47 -2.66 -13.63
CA LYS A 67 -13.05 -3.19 -14.94
C LYS A 67 -12.69 -4.67 -14.82
N GLY A 68 -13.32 -5.51 -15.64
CA GLY A 68 -13.03 -6.92 -15.66
C GLY A 68 -13.38 -7.61 -14.34
N THR A 69 -12.69 -8.69 -14.03
CA THR A 69 -12.84 -9.36 -12.74
C THR A 69 -12.05 -8.62 -11.66
N PRO A 70 -12.46 -8.75 -10.38
CA PRO A 70 -11.69 -8.13 -9.28
C PRO A 70 -10.22 -8.52 -9.30
N GLN A 71 -9.91 -9.79 -9.53
CA GLN A 71 -8.53 -10.27 -9.57
C GLN A 71 -7.73 -9.65 -10.72
N GLU A 72 -8.30 -9.60 -11.92
CA GLU A 72 -7.65 -8.98 -13.07
C GLU A 72 -7.36 -7.51 -12.82
N GLN A 73 -8.35 -6.78 -12.30
CA GLN A 73 -8.19 -5.35 -12.02
C GLN A 73 -7.14 -5.11 -10.92
N ALA A 74 -7.18 -5.89 -9.85
CA ALA A 74 -6.23 -5.76 -8.75
C ALA A 74 -4.79 -6.03 -9.21
N LEU A 75 -4.58 -7.03 -10.05
CA LEU A 75 -3.25 -7.33 -10.61
C LEU A 75 -2.77 -6.22 -11.55
N GLY A 76 -3.68 -5.61 -12.30
CA GLY A 76 -3.36 -4.44 -13.14
C GLY A 76 -2.94 -3.24 -12.30
N ILE A 77 -3.61 -2.99 -11.19
CA ILE A 77 -3.26 -1.93 -10.24
C ILE A 77 -1.91 -2.23 -9.60
N LEU A 78 -1.64 -3.47 -9.23
CA LEU A 78 -0.34 -3.87 -8.68
C LEU A 78 0.78 -3.54 -9.66
N GLN A 79 0.58 -3.78 -10.96
CA GLN A 79 1.56 -3.44 -11.97
C GLN A 79 1.80 -1.94 -12.05
N GLN A 80 0.74 -1.14 -12.00
CA GLN A 80 0.85 0.33 -11.98
C GLN A 80 1.60 0.82 -10.74
N VAL A 81 1.31 0.23 -9.57
CA VAL A 81 2.00 0.54 -8.32
C VAL A 81 3.50 0.24 -8.43
N LYS A 82 3.86 -0.89 -8.99
CA LYS A 82 5.27 -1.27 -9.17
C LYS A 82 5.99 -0.33 -10.13
N GLU A 83 5.33 0.16 -11.15
CA GLU A 83 5.89 1.16 -12.07
C GLU A 83 6.15 2.49 -11.36
N VAL A 84 5.26 2.91 -10.48
CA VAL A 84 5.46 4.11 -9.66
C VAL A 84 6.66 3.93 -8.74
N GLU A 85 6.76 2.81 -8.05
CA GLU A 85 7.91 2.51 -7.18
C GLU A 85 9.24 2.55 -7.95
N LYS A 86 9.25 1.99 -9.14
CA LYS A 86 10.42 1.99 -10.03
C LYS A 86 10.82 3.40 -10.47
N ALA A 87 9.82 4.20 -10.84
CA ALA A 87 10.05 5.59 -11.25
C ALA A 87 10.68 6.44 -10.14
N LEU A 88 10.45 6.06 -8.89
CA LEU A 88 11.01 6.76 -7.73
C LEU A 88 12.33 6.14 -7.24
N GLY A 89 12.89 5.22 -7.99
CA GLY A 89 14.21 4.65 -7.72
C GLY A 89 14.24 3.40 -6.88
N ARG A 90 13.08 2.79 -6.60
CA ARG A 90 13.05 1.52 -5.86
C ARG A 90 13.60 0.39 -6.73
N LYS A 91 14.47 -0.44 -6.14
CA LYS A 91 14.99 -1.65 -6.77
C LYS A 91 14.23 -2.86 -6.23
N ASP A 92 13.70 -3.68 -7.13
CA ASP A 92 12.89 -4.85 -6.77
C ASP A 92 13.70 -6.11 -6.48
N GLU A 93 15.02 -6.02 -6.44
CA GLU A 93 15.87 -7.16 -6.16
C GLU A 93 15.85 -7.51 -4.68
N PRO A 94 15.37 -8.71 -4.30
CA PRO A 94 15.41 -9.12 -2.91
C PRO A 94 16.86 -9.34 -2.46
N LEU A 95 17.17 -8.90 -1.25
CA LEU A 95 18.46 -9.15 -0.61
C LEU A 95 18.31 -10.29 0.39
N PHE A 96 19.31 -11.16 0.44
CA PHE A 96 19.33 -12.29 1.36
C PHE A 96 20.65 -12.31 2.12
N ASP A 97 20.61 -12.77 3.39
CA ASP A 97 21.83 -13.00 4.16
C ASP A 97 22.51 -14.33 3.74
N ALA A 98 23.62 -14.66 4.42
CA ALA A 98 24.38 -15.88 4.13
C ALA A 98 23.57 -17.17 4.39
N ASP A 99 22.55 -17.11 5.25
CA ASP A 99 21.70 -18.23 5.61
C ASP A 99 20.44 -18.34 4.74
N GLY A 100 20.30 -17.45 3.75
CA GLY A 100 19.16 -17.43 2.85
C GLY A 100 17.92 -16.69 3.37
N ASN A 101 18.02 -16.00 4.50
CA ASN A 101 16.92 -15.23 5.06
C ASN A 101 16.80 -13.87 4.34
N ARG A 102 15.55 -13.48 4.04
CA ARG A 102 15.31 -12.20 3.38
C ARG A 102 15.66 -11.04 4.30
N LEU A 103 16.48 -10.11 3.77
CA LEU A 103 16.83 -8.88 4.45
C LEU A 103 15.83 -7.78 4.10
N TYR A 104 15.32 -7.10 5.13
CA TYR A 104 14.57 -5.87 4.96
C TYR A 104 15.55 -4.70 4.92
N HIS A 105 15.29 -3.72 4.07
CA HIS A 105 16.22 -2.60 3.86
C HIS A 105 15.46 -1.29 3.65
N ASN A 106 16.21 -0.18 3.66
CA ASN A 106 15.67 1.14 3.40
C ASN A 106 15.05 1.21 2.01
N ARG A 107 13.95 1.97 1.89
CA ARG A 107 13.23 2.14 0.63
C ARG A 107 12.82 3.58 0.43
N PRO A 108 13.10 4.17 -0.76
CA PRO A 108 12.60 5.51 -1.07
C PRO A 108 11.08 5.53 -1.11
N ILE A 109 10.46 4.42 -1.51
CA ILE A 109 9.01 4.29 -1.56
C ILE A 109 8.60 2.83 -1.42
N ASP A 110 7.52 2.61 -0.67
CA ASP A 110 6.88 1.32 -0.49
C ASP A 110 5.37 1.55 -0.64
N ILE A 111 4.75 0.89 -1.61
CA ILE A 111 3.33 1.03 -1.87
C ILE A 111 2.68 -0.34 -1.86
N ASP A 112 1.72 -0.55 -0.96
CA ASP A 112 1.02 -1.82 -0.85
C ASP A 112 -0.47 -1.66 -1.10
N ILE A 113 -1.07 -2.62 -1.79
CA ILE A 113 -2.52 -2.72 -1.88
C ILE A 113 -3.00 -3.35 -0.57
N ARG A 114 -3.68 -2.56 0.25
CA ARG A 114 -4.19 -3.00 1.56
C ARG A 114 -5.50 -3.74 1.42
N LEU A 115 -6.46 -3.12 0.73
CA LEU A 115 -7.79 -3.67 0.49
C LEU A 115 -8.22 -3.35 -0.95
N PHE A 116 -9.01 -4.23 -1.53
CA PHE A 116 -9.63 -4.06 -2.84
C PHE A 116 -11.14 -4.29 -2.69
N GLY A 117 -11.89 -3.20 -2.41
CA GLY A 117 -13.28 -3.30 -2.05
C GLY A 117 -13.44 -4.24 -0.85
N VAL A 118 -14.37 -5.16 -0.94
CA VAL A 118 -14.57 -6.23 0.07
C VAL A 118 -14.11 -7.59 -0.45
N GLU A 119 -13.28 -7.59 -1.51
CA GLU A 119 -12.81 -8.80 -2.15
C GLU A 119 -11.65 -9.44 -1.39
N THR A 120 -11.57 -10.76 -1.47
CA THR A 120 -10.43 -11.54 -1.02
C THR A 120 -9.71 -12.06 -2.25
N ILE A 121 -8.43 -11.69 -2.39
CA ILE A 121 -7.62 -12.06 -3.57
C ILE A 121 -6.36 -12.75 -3.07
N HIS A 122 -6.16 -13.99 -3.50
CA HIS A 122 -5.00 -14.78 -3.13
C HIS A 122 -4.35 -15.30 -4.41
N THR A 123 -3.30 -14.61 -4.86
CA THR A 123 -2.48 -15.05 -5.99
C THR A 123 -1.03 -15.13 -5.55
N GLU A 124 -0.18 -15.66 -6.42
CA GLU A 124 1.26 -15.71 -6.18
C GLU A 124 1.87 -14.31 -6.00
N GLU A 125 1.35 -13.32 -6.74
CA GLU A 125 1.87 -11.94 -6.70
C GLU A 125 1.16 -11.04 -5.70
N LEU A 126 -0.09 -11.37 -5.33
CA LEU A 126 -0.93 -10.46 -4.54
C LEU A 126 -1.82 -11.19 -3.55
N TYR A 127 -1.77 -10.76 -2.31
CA TYR A 127 -2.59 -11.29 -1.23
C TYR A 127 -3.37 -10.13 -0.58
N VAL A 128 -4.69 -10.11 -0.77
CA VAL A 128 -5.58 -9.04 -0.26
C VAL A 128 -6.74 -9.68 0.51
N PRO A 129 -7.08 -9.24 1.72
CA PRO A 129 -6.44 -8.16 2.48
C PRO A 129 -4.97 -8.47 2.77
N HIS A 130 -4.15 -7.38 2.87
CA HIS A 130 -2.72 -7.56 3.14
C HIS A 130 -2.53 -8.33 4.45
N PRO A 131 -1.68 -9.38 4.47
CA PRO A 131 -1.68 -10.35 5.58
C PRO A 131 -1.24 -9.82 6.93
N LEU A 132 -0.51 -8.70 6.97
CA LEU A 132 0.04 -8.16 8.21
C LEU A 132 -0.68 -6.90 8.72
N ILE A 133 -1.83 -6.55 8.16
CA ILE A 133 -2.55 -5.32 8.55
C ILE A 133 -2.84 -5.29 10.05
N ALA A 134 -3.44 -6.35 10.57
CA ALA A 134 -3.89 -6.41 11.96
C ALA A 134 -2.73 -6.48 12.97
N GLN A 135 -1.53 -6.84 12.50
CA GLN A 135 -0.36 -7.04 13.35
C GLN A 135 0.56 -5.81 13.44
N ARG A 136 0.27 -4.77 12.66
CA ARG A 136 1.12 -3.58 12.55
C ARG A 136 0.30 -2.32 12.77
N ASP A 137 0.49 -1.67 13.91
CA ASP A 137 -0.24 -0.42 14.23
C ASP A 137 0.01 0.67 13.19
N PHE A 138 1.21 0.76 12.64
CA PHE A 138 1.55 1.76 11.64
C PHE A 138 0.84 1.53 10.30
N VAL A 139 0.32 0.33 10.08
CA VAL A 139 -0.53 0.00 8.91
C VAL A 139 -2.00 0.18 9.28
N LEU A 140 -2.41 -0.35 10.42
CA LEU A 140 -3.81 -0.38 10.84
C LEU A 140 -4.36 1.01 11.15
N LYS A 141 -3.62 1.84 11.89
CA LYS A 141 -4.10 3.16 12.30
C LYS A 141 -4.45 4.08 11.12
N PRO A 142 -3.57 4.27 10.13
CA PRO A 142 -3.94 5.07 8.96
C PRO A 142 -5.12 4.48 8.19
N LEU A 143 -5.19 3.16 8.08
CA LEU A 143 -6.28 2.48 7.40
C LEU A 143 -7.61 2.68 8.13
N LEU A 144 -7.63 2.57 9.46
CA LEU A 144 -8.82 2.82 10.28
C LEU A 144 -9.37 4.22 10.07
N GLU A 145 -8.48 5.21 9.96
CA GLU A 145 -8.86 6.61 9.80
C GLU A 145 -9.71 6.84 8.55
N ILE A 146 -9.44 6.12 7.47
CA ILE A 146 -10.10 6.34 6.17
C ILE A 146 -11.03 5.22 5.72
N SER A 147 -11.12 4.13 6.48
CA SER A 147 -11.93 2.98 6.07
C SER A 147 -13.43 3.29 6.16
N LYS A 148 -14.17 2.85 5.14
CA LYS A 148 -15.63 2.95 5.09
C LYS A 148 -16.28 1.81 5.86
N PRO A 149 -17.56 1.95 6.29
CA PRO A 149 -18.23 0.90 7.06
C PRO A 149 -18.28 -0.47 6.38
N ASN A 150 -18.41 -0.52 5.05
CA ASN A 150 -18.51 -1.78 4.32
C ASN A 150 -17.28 -2.68 4.49
N VAL A 151 -16.07 -2.09 4.47
CA VAL A 151 -14.85 -2.90 4.66
C VAL A 151 -14.67 -3.31 6.11
N ARG A 152 -15.12 -2.50 7.06
CA ARG A 152 -15.09 -2.86 8.49
C ARG A 152 -15.99 -4.04 8.78
N GLU A 153 -17.16 -4.06 8.17
CA GLU A 153 -18.12 -5.16 8.30
C GLU A 153 -17.64 -6.44 7.61
N ALA A 154 -17.00 -6.28 6.44
CA ALA A 154 -16.50 -7.42 5.67
C ALA A 154 -15.29 -8.11 6.32
N PHE A 155 -14.47 -7.34 7.05
CA PHE A 155 -13.22 -7.84 7.64
C PHE A 155 -13.14 -7.53 9.14
N PRO A 156 -14.06 -8.08 9.95
CA PRO A 156 -14.07 -7.78 11.39
C PRO A 156 -12.81 -8.23 12.11
N GLU A 157 -12.11 -9.23 11.61
CA GLU A 157 -10.84 -9.71 12.17
C GLU A 157 -9.71 -8.68 12.04
N ILE A 158 -9.82 -7.73 11.10
CA ILE A 158 -8.86 -6.66 10.92
C ILE A 158 -9.20 -5.45 11.78
N PHE A 159 -10.50 -5.12 11.84
CA PHE A 159 -10.99 -3.87 12.42
C PHE A 159 -11.64 -4.03 13.80
N ALA A 160 -11.53 -5.19 14.38
CA ALA A 160 -12.13 -5.47 15.68
C ALA A 160 -11.48 -4.67 16.82
#